data_aefe46e70cec9a23ae4d03bcaba459f3
#
_entry.id   aefe46e70cec9a23ae4d03bcaba459f3
#
_cell.length_a   1.000
_cell.length_b   1.000
_cell.length_c   1.000
_cell.angle_alpha   90.00
_cell.angle_beta   90.00
_cell.angle_gamma   90.00
#
_symmetry.space_group_name_H-M   'P 1'
#
loop_
_entity.id
_entity.type
_entity.pdbx_description
1 polymer ?
#
loop_
_entity_poly.entity_id
_entity_poly.type
_entity_poly.pdbx_seq_one_letter_code
_entity_poly.pdbx_strand_id
1 'polypeptide(L)' 'MENLDEIIKEIRENGYNQELVDNYITDKRFMRELVDMDKEYD' A
#
# COMPACT_ATOMS: atom_id res chain seq x y z
N MET A 1 8.49 -14.61 -3.43
CA MET A 1 8.40 -13.57 -2.40
C MET A 1 7.88 -12.29 -3.02
N GLU A 2 6.83 -11.74 -2.45
CA GLU A 2 6.22 -10.55 -3.01
C GLU A 2 7.04 -9.29 -2.72
N ASN A 3 7.14 -8.46 -3.74
CA ASN A 3 7.85 -7.19 -3.63
C ASN A 3 6.90 -6.11 -3.16
N LEU A 4 7.32 -5.33 -2.17
CA LEU A 4 6.50 -4.23 -1.65
C LEU A 4 6.10 -3.25 -2.74
N ASP A 5 7.00 -2.99 -3.67
CA ASP A 5 6.71 -2.07 -4.76
C ASP A 5 5.56 -2.57 -5.64
N GLU A 6 5.48 -3.87 -5.85
CA GLU A 6 4.40 -4.45 -6.63
C GLU A 6 3.07 -4.36 -5.91
N ILE A 7 3.10 -4.54 -4.59
CA ILE A 7 1.87 -4.45 -3.80
C ILE A 7 1.34 -3.03 -3.80
N ILE A 8 2.22 -2.06 -3.66
CA ILE A 8 1.84 -0.66 -3.68
C ILE A 8 1.29 -0.28 -5.06
N LYS A 9 1.93 -0.77 -6.11
CA LYS A 9 1.46 -0.55 -7.47
C LYS A 9 0.05 -1.11 -7.67
N GLU A 10 -0.19 -2.28 -7.12
CA GLU A 10 -1.50 -2.90 -7.24
C GLU A 10 -2.57 -2.08 -6.54
N ILE A 11 -2.26 -1.53 -5.39
CA ILE A 11 -3.20 -0.68 -4.67
C ILE A 11 -3.49 0.59 -5.47
N ARG A 12 -2.47 1.17 -6.10
CA ARG A 12 -2.63 2.37 -6.92
C ARG A 12 -3.51 2.10 -8.14
N GLU A 13 -3.34 0.94 -8.77
CA GLU A 13 -4.06 0.63 -10.00
C GLU A 13 -5.46 0.10 -9.76
N ASN A 14 -5.64 -0.71 -8.74
CA ASN A 14 -6.90 -1.41 -8.50
C ASN A 14 -7.71 -0.84 -7.33
N GLY A 15 -7.10 0.08 -6.59
CA GLY A 15 -7.75 0.68 -5.45
C GLY A 15 -7.40 -0.01 -4.14
N TYR A 16 -7.90 0.54 -3.06
CA TYR A 16 -7.62 0.07 -1.73
C TYR A 16 -8.16 -1.36 -1.51
N ASN A 17 -7.30 -2.21 -1.01
CA ASN A 17 -7.66 -3.60 -0.70
C ASN A 17 -7.34 -3.88 0.76
N GLN A 18 -8.37 -4.05 1.57
CA GLN A 18 -8.22 -4.25 3.01
C GLN A 18 -7.40 -5.50 3.32
N GLU A 19 -7.59 -6.55 2.55
CA GLU A 19 -6.87 -7.80 2.78
C GLU A 19 -5.37 -7.63 2.57
N LEU A 20 -4.99 -6.93 1.52
CA LEU A 20 -3.58 -6.64 1.27
C LEU A 20 -3.00 -5.75 2.36
N VAL A 21 -3.73 -4.73 2.75
CA VAL A 21 -3.27 -3.82 3.79
C VAL A 21 -3.07 -4.56 5.09
N ASP A 22 -4.00 -5.42 5.47
CA ASP A 22 -3.90 -6.18 6.71
C ASP A 22 -2.66 -7.08 6.74
N ASN A 23 -2.28 -7.63 5.60
CA ASN A 23 -1.12 -8.50 5.52
C ASN A 23 0.20 -7.75 5.73
N TYR A 24 0.22 -6.47 5.45
CA TYR A 24 1.44 -5.68 5.49
C TYR A 24 1.38 -4.53 6.49
N ILE A 25 0.36 -4.52 7.34
CA ILE A 25 0.14 -3.39 8.24
C ILE A 25 1.27 -3.19 9.25
N THR A 26 2.03 -4.25 9.55
CA THR A 26 3.16 -4.16 10.47
C THR A 26 4.42 -3.64 9.80
N ASP A 27 4.42 -3.51 8.48
CA ASP A 27 5.57 -3.02 7.75
C ASP A 27 5.54 -1.49 7.74
N LYS A 28 6.56 -0.88 8.34
CA LYS A 28 6.62 0.58 8.46
C LYS A 28 6.72 1.26 7.10
N ARG A 29 7.48 0.67 6.18
CA ARG A 29 7.64 1.23 4.85
C ARG A 29 6.31 1.22 4.09
N PHE A 30 5.58 0.13 4.22
CA PHE A 30 4.29 0.01 3.57
C PHE A 30 3.31 1.06 4.09
N MET A 31 3.27 1.24 5.40
CA MET A 31 2.39 2.24 6.00
C MET A 31 2.75 3.65 5.56
N ARG A 32 4.04 3.93 5.44
CA ARG A 32 4.48 5.23 4.98
C ARG A 32 4.06 5.49 3.54
N GLU A 33 4.16 4.46 2.70
CA GLU A 33 3.73 4.58 1.32
C GLU A 33 2.22 4.83 1.21
N LEU A 34 1.45 4.19 2.07
CA LEU A 34 0.01 4.41 2.11
C LEU A 34 -0.31 5.85 2.48
N VAL A 35 0.39 6.40 3.46
CA VAL A 35 0.20 7.78 3.87
C VAL A 35 0.52 8.72 2.72
N ASP A 36 1.60 8.46 2.00
CA ASP A 36 1.98 9.28 0.86
C ASP A 36 0.93 9.24 -0.24
N MET A 37 0.37 8.07 -0.49
CA MET A 37 -0.71 7.93 -1.47
C MET A 37 -1.95 8.72 -1.07
N ASP A 38 -2.26 8.70 0.21
CA ASP A 38 -3.41 9.44 0.74
C ASP A 38 -3.24 10.94 0.52
N LYS A 39 -2.02 11.43 0.70
CA LYS A 39 -1.71 12.84 0.47
C LYS A 39 -1.84 13.22 -1.00
N GLU A 40 -1.50 12.32 -1.89
CA GLU A 40 -1.61 12.58 -3.32
C GLU A 40 -3.05 12.76 -3.78
N TYR A 41 -3.98 12.15 -3.08
CA TYR A 41 -5.39 12.24 -3.42
C TYR A 41 -6.01 13.57 -3.05
N ASP A 42 -5.34 14.29 -2.24
CA ASP A 42 -5.84 15.59 -1.80
C ASP A 42 -5.46 16.69 -2.81
#